data_23c549b66225c248e7992867d25a56c2
#
_entry.id   23c549b66225c248e7992867d25a56c2
#
_cell.length_a   1.000
_cell.length_b   1.000
_cell.length_c   1.000
_cell.angle_alpha   90.00
_cell.angle_beta   90.00
_cell.angle_gamma   90.00
#
_symmetry.space_group_name_H-M   'P 1'
#
loop_
_entity.id
_entity.type
_entity.pdbx_description
1 polymer ?
#
loop_
_entity_poly.entity_id
_entity_poly.type
_entity_poly.pdbx_seq_one_letter_code
_entity_poly.pdbx_strand_id
1 'polypeptide(L)'
;MENFQNVGIFIYLIIYNMETQNLQHVQLPNRAVDDTITPQDQLIYISIKRFMNNQTKEAFPSLDTIAEKSGASVPTVRKCIKNLEEADYITVIKKGRQNIYKFNPYKEFEPFSYEFLDKKHLTFLEKTYLVASQQYMFKVEGEGSMSFTNKELSEKINMSEASVSRCNRSLESKGYLEIINNENREMTTGCKTQTKLFHLSKFGQAVVFLLKNHEDRITETENDINQLKKTNELLLREIADLKAKLEDTPKPEIIL
;
A
#
# COMPACT_ATOMS: atom_id res chain seq x y z
N MET A 1 -13.27 5.05 -17.96
CA MET A 1 -12.78 5.78 -16.76
C MET A 1 -13.48 5.39 -15.46
N GLU A 2 -14.52 4.56 -15.46
CA GLU A 2 -15.26 4.15 -14.24
C GLU A 2 -14.64 2.99 -13.44
N ASN A 3 -13.67 2.26 -13.99
CA ASN A 3 -13.12 1.07 -13.31
C ASN A 3 -12.08 1.36 -12.22
N PHE A 4 -11.47 2.54 -12.20
CA PHE A 4 -10.42 2.86 -11.22
C PHE A 4 -10.96 3.31 -9.85
N GLN A 5 -12.17 3.87 -9.78
CA GLN A 5 -12.78 4.28 -8.50
C GLN A 5 -13.24 3.07 -7.68
N ASN A 6 -13.67 1.99 -8.32
CA ASN A 6 -14.10 0.77 -7.63
C ASN A 6 -12.94 -0.03 -7.03
N VAL A 7 -11.75 0.05 -7.62
CA VAL A 7 -10.55 -0.61 -7.09
C VAL A 7 -10.13 0.00 -5.73
N GLY A 8 -10.22 1.33 -5.59
CA GLY A 8 -9.90 2.01 -4.33
C GLY A 8 -10.82 1.63 -3.17
N ILE A 9 -12.14 1.53 -3.42
CA ILE A 9 -13.14 1.13 -2.40
C ILE A 9 -12.97 -0.35 -2.03
N PHE A 10 -12.64 -1.20 -3.00
CA PHE A 10 -12.42 -2.64 -2.77
C PHE A 10 -11.16 -2.87 -1.93
N ILE A 11 -10.06 -2.16 -2.21
CA ILE A 11 -8.85 -2.18 -1.39
C ILE A 11 -9.14 -1.74 0.05
N TYR A 12 -9.99 -0.72 0.24
CA TYR A 12 -10.41 -0.25 1.57
C TYR A 12 -11.15 -1.35 2.37
N LEU A 13 -12.13 -2.03 1.75
CA LEU A 13 -12.91 -3.10 2.41
C LEU A 13 -12.05 -4.32 2.77
N ILE A 14 -11.04 -4.62 1.97
CA ILE A 14 -10.16 -5.77 2.19
C ILE A 14 -9.16 -5.48 3.30
N ILE A 15 -8.59 -4.28 3.35
CA ILE A 15 -7.70 -3.89 4.43
C ILE A 15 -8.45 -3.87 5.76
N TYR A 16 -9.71 -3.48 5.77
CA TYR A 16 -10.57 -3.54 6.97
C TYR A 16 -10.77 -4.98 7.47
N ASN A 17 -10.94 -5.96 6.57
CA ASN A 17 -11.05 -7.39 6.92
C ASN A 17 -9.71 -8.05 7.29
N MET A 18 -8.57 -7.44 6.94
CA MET A 18 -7.23 -7.96 7.19
C MET A 18 -6.64 -7.56 8.54
N GLU A 19 -7.30 -6.71 9.32
CA GLU A 19 -6.94 -6.45 10.72
C GLU A 19 -6.97 -7.72 11.60
N THR A 20 -7.54 -8.82 11.09
CA THR A 20 -7.61 -10.10 11.80
C THR A 20 -6.46 -11.07 11.51
N GLN A 21 -5.61 -10.80 10.53
CA GLN A 21 -4.42 -11.62 10.25
C GLN A 21 -3.16 -10.90 10.71
N ASN A 22 -2.28 -11.60 11.41
CA ASN A 22 -1.00 -11.12 11.99
C ASN A 22 0.04 -10.68 10.94
N LEU A 23 -0.38 -9.96 9.90
CA LEU A 23 0.50 -9.45 8.87
C LEU A 23 1.17 -8.16 9.36
N GLN A 24 2.50 -8.14 9.27
CA GLN A 24 3.31 -7.00 9.72
C GLN A 24 3.25 -5.84 8.71
N HIS A 25 2.10 -5.22 8.57
CA HIS A 25 1.90 -4.08 7.68
C HIS A 25 1.17 -2.92 8.37
N VAL A 26 1.35 -1.73 7.87
CA VAL A 26 0.63 -0.52 8.24
C VAL A 26 0.08 0.17 7.00
N GLN A 27 -0.96 0.96 7.18
CA GLN A 27 -1.45 1.86 6.15
C GLN A 27 -0.56 3.10 6.12
N LEU A 28 0.10 3.35 4.99
CA LEU A 28 0.90 4.52 4.75
C LEU A 28 0.11 5.51 3.89
N PRO A 29 -0.03 6.78 4.31
CA PRO A 29 -0.65 7.81 3.49
C PRO A 29 0.08 7.93 2.14
N ASN A 30 -0.69 8.02 1.04
CA ASN A 30 -0.13 8.12 -0.29
C ASN A 30 0.39 9.55 -0.53
N ARG A 31 1.72 9.72 -0.54
CA ARG A 31 2.37 11.01 -0.76
C ARG A 31 2.19 11.57 -2.18
N ALA A 32 1.95 10.71 -3.17
CA ALA A 32 1.70 11.18 -4.53
C ALA A 32 0.43 12.06 -4.62
N VAL A 33 -0.46 11.91 -3.64
CA VAL A 33 -1.70 12.71 -3.53
C VAL A 33 -1.54 13.88 -2.55
N ASP A 34 -0.67 13.73 -1.53
CA ASP A 34 -0.47 14.71 -0.47
C ASP A 34 1.03 14.98 -0.24
N ASP A 35 1.51 16.08 -0.79
CA ASP A 35 2.90 16.53 -0.68
C ASP A 35 3.23 17.26 0.63
N THR A 36 2.30 17.26 1.60
CA THR A 36 2.48 18.00 2.86
C THR A 36 3.55 17.41 3.77
N ILE A 37 3.89 16.13 3.62
CA ILE A 37 4.89 15.43 4.43
C ILE A 37 6.08 14.92 3.60
N THR A 38 7.25 14.87 4.23
CA THR A 38 8.48 14.37 3.61
C THR A 38 8.59 12.84 3.71
N PRO A 39 9.46 12.18 2.89
CA PRO A 39 9.77 10.76 3.06
C PRO A 39 10.27 10.37 4.46
N GLN A 40 10.98 11.29 5.12
CA GLN A 40 11.42 11.10 6.51
C GLN A 40 10.24 11.07 7.48
N ASP A 41 9.27 11.96 7.28
CA ASP A 41 8.04 12.00 8.08
C ASP A 41 7.23 10.71 7.89
N GLN A 42 7.13 10.20 6.64
CA GLN A 42 6.48 8.91 6.36
C GLN A 42 7.16 7.75 7.10
N LEU A 43 8.51 7.70 7.09
CA LEU A 43 9.26 6.67 7.82
C LEU A 43 8.99 6.74 9.32
N ILE A 44 8.96 7.94 9.91
CA ILE A 44 8.64 8.11 11.33
C ILE A 44 7.18 7.74 11.60
N TYR A 45 6.25 8.10 10.71
CA TYR A 45 4.85 7.71 10.82
C TYR A 45 4.67 6.18 10.92
N ILE A 46 5.28 5.41 10.00
CA ILE A 46 5.23 3.94 10.07
C ILE A 46 5.92 3.40 11.33
N SER A 47 7.03 4.02 11.73
CA SER A 47 7.75 3.63 12.95
C SER A 47 6.93 3.81 14.22
N ILE A 48 5.99 4.75 14.24
CA ILE A 48 5.03 4.94 15.35
C ILE A 48 3.84 3.99 15.16
N LYS A 49 3.26 3.94 13.95
CA LYS A 49 2.02 3.22 13.66
C LYS A 49 2.13 1.70 13.86
N ARG A 50 3.32 1.11 13.70
CA ARG A 50 3.55 -0.30 14.02
C ARG A 50 3.22 -0.69 15.47
N PHE A 51 3.20 0.27 16.39
CA PHE A 51 2.85 0.08 17.80
C PHE A 51 1.39 0.41 18.10
N MET A 52 0.58 0.66 17.07
CA MET A 52 -0.81 1.02 17.24
C MET A 52 -1.61 -0.15 17.81
N ASN A 53 -2.36 0.12 18.85
CA ASN A 53 -3.39 -0.79 19.32
C ASN A 53 -4.61 -0.69 18.40
N ASN A 54 -5.04 -1.81 17.83
CA ASN A 54 -6.14 -1.84 16.87
C ASN A 54 -7.50 -1.47 17.47
N GLN A 55 -7.68 -1.66 18.78
CA GLN A 55 -8.94 -1.32 19.46
C GLN A 55 -9.02 0.18 19.78
N THR A 56 -7.95 0.75 20.35
CA THR A 56 -7.92 2.16 20.78
C THR A 56 -7.48 3.12 19.68
N LYS A 57 -6.85 2.60 18.58
CA LYS A 57 -6.22 3.38 17.51
C LYS A 57 -5.13 4.33 18.03
N GLU A 58 -4.50 3.99 19.16
CA GLU A 58 -3.46 4.77 19.83
C GLU A 58 -2.15 3.98 19.85
N ALA A 59 -1.03 4.69 19.82
CA ALA A 59 0.31 4.13 19.99
C ALA A 59 1.06 4.88 21.10
N PHE A 60 1.99 4.18 21.78
CA PHE A 60 2.69 4.71 22.96
C PHE A 60 4.22 4.53 22.89
N PRO A 61 4.89 4.46 21.72
CA PRO A 61 6.34 4.29 21.70
C PRO A 61 7.05 5.51 22.27
N SER A 62 8.19 5.27 22.94
CA SER A 62 9.08 6.34 23.37
C SER A 62 9.81 6.94 22.15
N LEU A 63 10.32 8.16 22.28
CA LEU A 63 11.14 8.79 21.24
C LEU A 63 12.39 7.96 20.92
N ASP A 64 12.99 7.31 21.91
CA ASP A 64 14.15 6.45 21.74
C ASP A 64 13.76 5.16 20.98
N THR A 65 12.59 4.58 21.27
CA THR A 65 12.07 3.43 20.52
C THR A 65 11.83 3.78 19.06
N ILE A 66 11.23 4.95 18.78
CA ILE A 66 11.02 5.41 17.41
C ILE A 66 12.36 5.63 16.70
N ALA A 67 13.33 6.25 17.38
CA ALA A 67 14.67 6.49 16.87
C ALA A 67 15.39 5.17 16.53
N GLU A 68 15.33 4.17 17.44
CA GLU A 68 15.90 2.85 17.20
C GLU A 68 15.30 2.16 15.96
N LYS A 69 13.98 2.16 15.83
CA LYS A 69 13.29 1.49 14.72
C LYS A 69 13.49 2.17 13.39
N SER A 70 13.41 3.50 13.36
CA SER A 70 13.63 4.27 12.13
C SER A 70 15.11 4.36 11.74
N GLY A 71 16.03 4.28 12.70
CA GLY A 71 17.45 4.61 12.53
C GLY A 71 17.72 6.12 12.54
N ALA A 72 16.73 6.95 12.90
CA ALA A 72 16.86 8.40 13.01
C ALA A 72 17.47 8.82 14.35
N SER A 73 18.00 10.05 14.40
CA SER A 73 18.33 10.67 15.69
C SER A 73 17.07 11.17 16.40
N VAL A 74 17.08 11.22 17.75
CA VAL A 74 15.94 11.74 18.54
C VAL A 74 15.53 13.16 18.13
N PRO A 75 16.44 14.10 17.85
CA PRO A 75 16.07 15.40 17.30
C PRO A 75 15.31 15.33 15.97
N THR A 76 15.74 14.44 15.07
CA THR A 76 15.06 14.19 13.78
C THR A 76 13.64 13.64 14.02
N VAL A 77 13.50 12.66 14.93
CA VAL A 77 12.20 12.11 15.31
C VAL A 77 11.25 13.21 15.81
N ARG A 78 11.73 14.09 16.70
CA ARG A 78 10.93 15.22 17.22
C ARG A 78 10.46 16.16 16.10
N LYS A 79 11.36 16.48 15.16
CA LYS A 79 11.03 17.33 14.01
C LYS A 79 9.95 16.69 13.14
N CYS A 80 10.12 15.41 12.80
CA CYS A 80 9.14 14.69 11.97
C CYS A 80 7.80 14.55 12.66
N ILE A 81 7.78 14.27 13.98
CA ILE A 81 6.51 14.22 14.75
C ILE A 81 5.79 15.56 14.68
N LYS A 82 6.51 16.68 14.82
CA LYS A 82 5.92 18.01 14.70
C LYS A 82 5.34 18.25 13.30
N ASN A 83 6.07 17.89 12.23
CA ASN A 83 5.59 18.00 10.85
C ASN A 83 4.32 17.16 10.63
N LEU A 84 4.29 15.93 11.15
CA LEU A 84 3.13 15.03 11.06
C LEU A 84 1.91 15.57 11.81
N GLU A 85 2.12 16.27 12.93
CA GLU A 85 1.06 16.92 13.71
C GLU A 85 0.55 18.18 12.98
N GLU A 86 1.45 19.03 12.46
CA GLU A 86 1.11 20.22 11.66
C GLU A 86 0.36 19.88 10.36
N ALA A 87 0.68 18.74 9.76
CA ALA A 87 0.02 18.21 8.56
C ALA A 87 -1.23 17.36 8.87
N ASP A 88 -1.69 17.35 10.11
CA ASP A 88 -2.90 16.64 10.60
C ASP A 88 -2.87 15.11 10.38
N TYR A 89 -1.67 14.50 10.35
CA TYR A 89 -1.50 13.05 10.22
C TYR A 89 -1.63 12.31 11.54
N ILE A 90 -1.22 12.95 12.61
CA ILE A 90 -1.32 12.43 13.96
C ILE A 90 -1.70 13.56 14.93
N THR A 91 -2.32 13.18 16.04
CA THR A 91 -2.50 14.07 17.20
C THR A 91 -1.64 13.53 18.33
N VAL A 92 -0.81 14.40 18.93
CA VAL A 92 0.06 14.03 20.06
C VAL A 92 -0.52 14.51 21.37
N ILE A 93 -0.88 13.59 22.26
CA ILE A 93 -1.38 13.88 23.60
C ILE A 93 -0.28 13.56 24.61
N LYS A 94 0.10 14.55 25.42
CA LYS A 94 1.08 14.36 26.50
C LYS A 94 0.37 13.92 27.78
N LYS A 95 0.75 12.73 28.31
CA LYS A 95 0.29 12.25 29.59
C LYS A 95 1.51 12.02 30.50
N GLY A 96 1.81 13.02 31.34
CA GLY A 96 3.03 13.03 32.14
C GLY A 96 4.30 13.02 31.23
N ARG A 97 5.13 11.98 31.37
CA ARG A 97 6.34 11.80 30.56
C ARG A 97 6.13 11.01 29.26
N GLN A 98 4.92 10.51 29.02
CA GLN A 98 4.58 9.67 27.89
C GLN A 98 3.84 10.46 26.82
N ASN A 99 4.18 10.23 25.55
CA ASN A 99 3.40 10.68 24.41
C ASN A 99 2.42 9.57 24.00
N ILE A 100 1.20 9.97 23.70
CA ILE A 100 0.15 9.15 23.09
C ILE A 100 -0.04 9.68 21.68
N TYR A 101 0.10 8.82 20.68
CA TYR A 101 -0.07 9.15 19.28
C TYR A 101 -1.40 8.60 18.81
N LYS A 102 -2.32 9.46 18.37
CA LYS A 102 -3.58 9.10 17.69
C LYS A 102 -3.42 9.35 16.22
N PHE A 103 -3.90 8.41 15.40
CA PHE A 103 -3.80 8.49 13.95
C PHE A 103 -5.10 9.01 13.38
N ASN A 104 -4.99 10.06 12.56
CA ASN A 104 -6.13 10.64 11.88
C ASN A 104 -6.49 9.81 10.63
N PRO A 105 -7.77 9.71 10.23
CA PRO A 105 -8.18 8.93 9.07
C PRO A 105 -7.72 9.59 7.78
N TYR A 106 -7.32 8.77 6.81
CA TYR A 106 -6.95 9.18 5.44
C TYR A 106 -7.90 8.63 4.42
N LYS A 107 -8.08 9.37 3.31
CA LYS A 107 -8.86 8.93 2.17
C LYS A 107 -8.07 7.94 1.30
N GLU A 108 -6.76 8.19 1.14
CA GLU A 108 -5.90 7.37 0.29
C GLU A 108 -4.65 6.92 1.05
N PHE A 109 -4.38 5.63 0.98
CA PHE A 109 -3.23 5.01 1.63
C PHE A 109 -2.79 3.76 0.85
N GLU A 110 -1.53 3.37 1.05
CA GLU A 110 -1.00 2.10 0.58
C GLU A 110 -0.66 1.19 1.76
N PRO A 111 -0.87 -0.14 1.64
CA PRO A 111 -0.36 -1.09 2.61
C PRO A 111 1.16 -1.15 2.51
N PHE A 112 1.84 -1.01 3.63
CA PHE A 112 3.29 -1.02 3.71
C PHE A 112 3.77 -2.00 4.77
N SER A 113 4.65 -2.95 4.39
CA SER A 113 5.31 -3.81 5.36
C SER A 113 6.32 -3.01 6.17
N TYR A 114 6.35 -3.22 7.48
CA TYR A 114 7.32 -2.57 8.36
C TYR A 114 8.45 -3.50 8.83
N GLU A 115 8.55 -4.71 8.27
CA GLU A 115 9.61 -5.68 8.63
C GLU A 115 11.01 -5.12 8.43
N PHE A 116 11.20 -4.27 7.41
CA PHE A 116 12.48 -3.62 7.13
C PHE A 116 12.92 -2.67 8.25
N LEU A 117 12.00 -2.17 9.10
CA LEU A 117 12.36 -1.34 10.25
C LEU A 117 13.25 -2.08 11.25
N ASP A 118 13.09 -3.40 11.37
CA ASP A 118 13.88 -4.23 12.28
C ASP A 118 15.24 -4.63 11.70
N LYS A 119 15.50 -4.32 10.43
CA LYS A 119 16.79 -4.60 9.77
C LYS A 119 17.84 -3.58 10.21
N LYS A 120 18.69 -3.94 11.18
CA LYS A 120 19.73 -3.07 11.77
C LYS A 120 20.82 -2.64 10.78
N HIS A 121 21.04 -3.41 9.72
CA HIS A 121 22.01 -3.10 8.67
C HIS A 121 21.53 -2.04 7.66
N LEU A 122 20.25 -1.65 7.72
CA LEU A 122 19.70 -0.56 6.93
C LEU A 122 19.82 0.76 7.69
N THR A 123 20.44 1.75 7.05
CA THR A 123 20.55 3.10 7.58
C THR A 123 19.22 3.87 7.49
N PHE A 124 19.08 4.95 8.26
CA PHE A 124 17.92 5.85 8.17
C PHE A 124 17.66 6.33 6.74
N LEU A 125 18.70 6.68 6.00
CA LEU A 125 18.58 7.16 4.62
C LEU A 125 18.04 6.06 3.68
N GLU A 126 18.52 4.82 3.81
CA GLU A 126 18.05 3.68 3.03
C GLU A 126 16.60 3.33 3.34
N LYS A 127 16.23 3.31 4.62
CA LYS A 127 14.84 3.11 5.04
C LYS A 127 13.91 4.20 4.47
N THR A 128 14.34 5.46 4.53
CA THR A 128 13.63 6.59 3.92
C THR A 128 13.46 6.41 2.42
N TYR A 129 14.52 5.99 1.72
CA TYR A 129 14.48 5.72 0.29
C TYR A 129 13.51 4.60 -0.06
N LEU A 130 13.50 3.49 0.68
CA LEU A 130 12.58 2.37 0.46
C LEU A 130 11.12 2.80 0.65
N VAL A 131 10.82 3.58 1.69
CA VAL A 131 9.47 4.12 1.93
C VAL A 131 9.03 5.01 0.77
N ALA A 132 9.87 5.97 0.37
CA ALA A 132 9.54 6.91 -0.68
C ALA A 132 9.40 6.27 -2.06
N SER A 133 10.21 5.24 -2.35
CA SER A 133 10.20 4.57 -3.65
C SER A 133 9.00 3.67 -3.86
N GLN A 134 8.42 3.11 -2.80
CA GLN A 134 7.38 2.09 -2.89
C GLN A 134 6.16 2.57 -3.68
N GLN A 135 5.74 3.81 -3.53
CA GLN A 135 4.57 4.37 -4.23
C GLN A 135 4.78 4.53 -5.75
N TYR A 136 6.03 4.48 -6.21
CA TYR A 136 6.39 4.57 -7.64
C TYR A 136 6.76 3.21 -8.24
N MET A 137 6.70 2.13 -7.45
CA MET A 137 7.00 0.80 -7.93
C MET A 137 5.78 0.17 -8.58
N PHE A 138 5.99 -0.40 -9.77
CA PHE A 138 5.07 -1.38 -10.32
C PHE A 138 5.34 -2.74 -9.66
N LYS A 139 4.34 -3.30 -8.98
CA LYS A 139 4.49 -4.48 -8.13
C LYS A 139 3.91 -5.70 -8.84
N VAL A 140 4.71 -6.74 -9.05
CA VAL A 140 4.29 -8.03 -9.60
C VAL A 140 4.99 -9.14 -8.82
N GLU A 141 4.26 -10.16 -8.40
CA GLU A 141 4.71 -11.44 -7.79
C GLU A 141 6.07 -11.40 -7.06
N GLY A 142 6.13 -10.69 -5.94
CA GLY A 142 7.35 -10.68 -5.10
C GLY A 142 8.42 -9.67 -5.51
N GLU A 143 8.23 -8.98 -6.62
CA GLU A 143 9.14 -7.96 -7.13
C GLU A 143 8.43 -6.62 -7.30
N GLY A 144 9.18 -5.54 -7.12
CA GLY A 144 8.75 -4.20 -7.47
C GLY A 144 9.70 -3.62 -8.50
N SER A 145 9.20 -3.07 -9.60
CA SER A 145 10.04 -2.45 -10.62
C SER A 145 9.71 -0.98 -10.80
N MET A 146 10.73 -0.17 -11.06
CA MET A 146 10.56 1.22 -11.49
C MET A 146 11.65 1.61 -12.49
N SER A 147 11.28 2.40 -13.49
CA SER A 147 12.18 2.87 -14.55
C SER A 147 12.26 4.38 -14.52
N PHE A 148 13.21 4.90 -13.76
CA PHE A 148 13.51 6.33 -13.65
C PHE A 148 15.03 6.54 -13.68
N THR A 149 15.46 7.67 -14.23
CA THR A 149 16.81 8.18 -13.99
C THR A 149 16.97 8.56 -12.51
N ASN A 150 18.20 8.67 -12.01
CA ASN A 150 18.42 9.13 -10.63
C ASN A 150 17.89 10.54 -10.41
N LYS A 151 17.96 11.40 -11.45
CA LYS A 151 17.44 12.77 -11.40
C LYS A 151 15.91 12.78 -11.28
N GLU A 152 15.20 12.09 -12.18
CA GLU A 152 13.73 12.00 -12.12
C GLU A 152 13.25 11.43 -10.80
N LEU A 153 13.92 10.36 -10.32
CA LEU A 153 13.56 9.77 -9.04
C LEU A 153 13.81 10.74 -7.88
N SER A 154 14.94 11.48 -7.91
CA SER A 154 15.26 12.45 -6.87
C SER A 154 14.19 13.55 -6.74
N GLU A 155 13.68 14.04 -7.86
CA GLU A 155 12.60 15.01 -7.93
C GLU A 155 11.29 14.43 -7.36
N LYS A 156 10.92 13.19 -7.79
CA LYS A 156 9.69 12.52 -7.34
C LYS A 156 9.66 12.22 -5.85
N ILE A 157 10.79 11.75 -5.30
CA ILE A 157 10.84 11.36 -3.87
C ILE A 157 11.38 12.48 -2.97
N ASN A 158 11.66 13.66 -3.52
CA ASN A 158 12.20 14.82 -2.81
C ASN A 158 13.46 14.47 -1.98
N MET A 159 14.42 13.81 -2.64
CA MET A 159 15.75 13.49 -2.11
C MET A 159 16.81 14.01 -3.09
N SER A 160 18.02 14.34 -2.61
CA SER A 160 19.08 14.74 -3.53
C SER A 160 19.50 13.57 -4.44
N GLU A 161 19.88 13.86 -5.69
CA GLU A 161 20.35 12.85 -6.64
C GLU A 161 21.55 12.05 -6.09
N ALA A 162 22.45 12.74 -5.37
CA ALA A 162 23.57 12.09 -4.69
C ALA A 162 23.10 11.08 -3.63
N SER A 163 22.01 11.37 -2.89
CA SER A 163 21.42 10.46 -1.92
C SER A 163 20.76 9.26 -2.61
N VAL A 164 20.02 9.49 -3.70
CA VAL A 164 19.43 8.43 -4.52
C VAL A 164 20.52 7.49 -5.05
N SER A 165 21.58 8.03 -5.65
CA SER A 165 22.70 7.24 -6.17
C SER A 165 23.41 6.43 -5.08
N ARG A 166 23.57 7.01 -3.89
CA ARG A 166 24.17 6.32 -2.73
C ARG A 166 23.28 5.17 -2.25
N CYS A 167 21.97 5.41 -2.12
CA CYS A 167 21.00 4.39 -1.71
C CYS A 167 20.96 3.25 -2.72
N ASN A 168 20.92 3.54 -4.02
CA ASN A 168 20.91 2.53 -5.07
C ASN A 168 22.11 1.58 -4.93
N ARG A 169 23.33 2.11 -4.89
CA ARG A 169 24.56 1.30 -4.75
C ARG A 169 24.58 0.49 -3.45
N SER A 170 24.19 1.10 -2.34
CA SER A 170 24.18 0.42 -1.05
C SER A 170 23.12 -0.67 -0.96
N LEU A 171 21.90 -0.42 -1.44
CA LEU A 171 20.82 -1.40 -1.43
C LEU A 171 21.08 -2.53 -2.43
N GLU A 172 21.70 -2.26 -3.57
CA GLU A 172 22.17 -3.26 -4.52
C GLU A 172 23.21 -4.18 -3.88
N SER A 173 24.24 -3.61 -3.24
CA SER A 173 25.28 -4.40 -2.54
C SER A 173 24.71 -5.27 -1.40
N LYS A 174 23.57 -4.86 -0.80
CA LYS A 174 22.83 -5.59 0.23
C LYS A 174 21.79 -6.56 -0.36
N GLY A 175 21.64 -6.58 -1.69
CA GLY A 175 20.70 -7.43 -2.42
C GLY A 175 19.23 -7.09 -2.20
N TYR A 176 18.90 -5.82 -1.92
CA TYR A 176 17.50 -5.33 -1.84
C TYR A 176 16.96 -4.90 -3.20
N LEU A 177 17.83 -4.51 -4.11
CA LEU A 177 17.48 -4.16 -5.49
C LEU A 177 18.56 -4.62 -6.46
N GLU A 178 18.22 -4.70 -7.72
CA GLU A 178 19.12 -4.89 -8.85
C GLU A 178 18.95 -3.72 -9.82
N ILE A 179 20.04 -3.22 -10.37
CA ILE A 179 20.04 -2.10 -11.31
C ILE A 179 20.32 -2.63 -12.71
N ILE A 180 19.32 -2.56 -13.58
CA ILE A 180 19.45 -2.94 -14.99
C ILE A 180 19.61 -1.67 -15.83
N ASN A 181 20.74 -1.54 -16.52
CA ASN A 181 20.97 -0.45 -17.45
C ASN A 181 20.25 -0.75 -18.77
N ASN A 182 19.28 0.08 -19.15
CA ASN A 182 18.56 -0.04 -20.41
C ASN A 182 19.40 0.58 -21.53
N GLU A 183 20.21 -0.22 -22.23
CA GLU A 183 21.10 0.25 -23.29
C GLU A 183 20.36 0.76 -24.53
N ASN A 184 19.10 0.39 -24.73
CA ASN A 184 18.33 0.59 -25.98
C ASN A 184 17.31 1.74 -25.94
N ARG A 185 17.27 2.57 -24.90
CA ARG A 185 16.44 3.79 -24.91
C ARG A 185 17.31 5.04 -24.88
N GLU A 186 17.78 5.44 -26.06
CA GLU A 186 18.21 6.82 -26.29
C GLU A 186 16.98 7.73 -26.16
N MET A 187 16.77 8.25 -24.97
CA MET A 187 15.91 9.41 -24.84
C MET A 187 16.66 10.63 -25.40
N THR A 188 15.92 11.53 -26.04
CA THR A 188 16.39 12.78 -26.65
C THR A 188 17.25 13.68 -25.75
N THR A 189 17.45 13.32 -24.48
CA THR A 189 18.24 14.04 -23.46
C THR A 189 19.61 13.39 -23.14
N GLY A 190 19.99 12.29 -23.81
CA GLY A 190 21.26 11.59 -23.55
C GLY A 190 21.38 10.90 -22.18
N CYS A 191 20.33 10.89 -21.36
CA CYS A 191 20.31 10.19 -20.08
C CYS A 191 19.82 8.75 -20.26
N LYS A 192 20.68 7.78 -19.90
CA LYS A 192 20.30 6.36 -19.88
C LYS A 192 19.32 6.11 -18.74
N THR A 193 18.14 5.62 -19.06
CA THR A 193 17.18 5.15 -18.04
C THR A 193 17.67 3.86 -17.40
N GLN A 194 17.49 3.74 -16.09
CA GLN A 194 17.82 2.55 -15.33
C GLN A 194 16.54 1.92 -14.81
N THR A 195 16.35 0.63 -15.06
CA THR A 195 15.31 -0.15 -14.39
C THR A 195 15.87 -0.64 -13.05
N LYS A 196 15.15 -0.38 -11.97
CA LYS A 196 15.47 -0.85 -10.63
C LYS A 196 14.47 -1.92 -10.25
N LEU A 197 14.98 -3.14 -10.05
CA LEU A 197 14.19 -4.28 -9.57
C LEU A 197 14.37 -4.41 -8.06
N PHE A 198 13.27 -4.31 -7.32
CA PHE A 198 13.28 -4.44 -5.86
C PHE A 198 12.80 -5.83 -5.44
N HIS A 199 13.59 -6.50 -4.62
CA HIS A 199 13.22 -7.77 -4.01
C HIS A 199 12.25 -7.52 -2.83
N LEU A 200 10.96 -7.43 -3.12
CA LEU A 200 9.92 -7.15 -2.12
C LEU A 200 9.89 -8.16 -0.98
N SER A 201 10.30 -9.41 -1.24
CA SER A 201 10.43 -10.45 -0.21
C SER A 201 11.40 -10.09 0.93
N LYS A 202 12.34 -9.17 0.70
CA LYS A 202 13.28 -8.72 1.74
C LYS A 202 12.77 -7.59 2.61
N PHE A 203 11.81 -6.80 2.13
CA PHE A 203 11.24 -5.70 2.89
C PHE A 203 9.71 -5.69 2.93
N GLY A 204 9.07 -6.65 2.25
CA GLY A 204 7.62 -6.63 2.14
C GLY A 204 6.94 -7.96 1.80
N GLN A 205 7.32 -9.11 2.39
CA GLN A 205 6.59 -10.37 2.15
C GLN A 205 5.09 -10.25 2.38
N ALA A 206 4.69 -9.47 3.40
CA ALA A 206 3.28 -9.25 3.70
C ALA A 206 2.52 -8.60 2.53
N VAL A 207 3.11 -7.61 1.85
CA VAL A 207 2.46 -6.90 0.72
C VAL A 207 2.25 -7.83 -0.46
N VAL A 208 3.22 -8.70 -0.77
CA VAL A 208 3.13 -9.67 -1.86
C VAL A 208 2.06 -10.72 -1.57
N PHE A 209 2.05 -11.27 -0.36
CA PHE A 209 1.03 -12.22 0.08
C PHE A 209 -0.38 -11.61 0.01
N LEU A 210 -0.50 -10.34 0.39
CA LEU A 210 -1.74 -9.59 0.31
C LEU A 210 -2.24 -9.44 -1.12
N LEU A 211 -1.37 -9.04 -2.04
CA LEU A 211 -1.71 -8.88 -3.47
C LEU A 211 -2.13 -10.22 -4.08
N LYS A 212 -1.41 -11.31 -3.78
CA LYS A 212 -1.75 -12.64 -4.28
C LYS A 212 -3.09 -13.14 -3.76
N ASN A 213 -3.35 -13.04 -2.47
CA ASN A 213 -4.66 -13.38 -1.89
C ASN A 213 -5.80 -12.54 -2.48
N HIS A 214 -5.51 -11.36 -2.99
CA HIS A 214 -6.46 -10.49 -3.67
C HIS A 214 -6.82 -11.00 -5.05
N GLU A 215 -5.82 -11.36 -5.85
CA GLU A 215 -6.03 -11.93 -7.19
C GLU A 215 -6.82 -13.23 -7.10
N ASP A 216 -6.47 -14.10 -6.14
CA ASP A 216 -7.18 -15.37 -5.92
C ASP A 216 -8.66 -15.11 -5.55
N ARG A 217 -8.95 -14.16 -4.65
CA ARG A 217 -10.32 -13.80 -4.25
C ARG A 217 -11.12 -13.10 -5.35
N ILE A 218 -10.50 -12.24 -6.15
CA ILE A 218 -11.14 -11.62 -7.31
C ILE A 218 -11.54 -12.71 -8.29
N THR A 219 -10.64 -13.63 -8.60
CA THR A 219 -10.90 -14.76 -9.51
C THR A 219 -12.02 -15.64 -8.99
N GLU A 220 -12.05 -15.95 -7.69
CA GLU A 220 -13.12 -16.73 -7.05
C GLU A 220 -14.47 -16.00 -7.15
N THR A 221 -14.50 -14.70 -6.83
CA THR A 221 -15.71 -13.88 -6.92
C THR A 221 -16.21 -13.75 -8.36
N GLU A 222 -15.33 -13.61 -9.35
CA GLU A 222 -15.69 -13.59 -10.77
C GLU A 222 -16.32 -14.93 -11.21
N ASN A 223 -15.79 -16.05 -10.73
CA ASN A 223 -16.34 -17.37 -10.99
C ASN A 223 -17.75 -17.52 -10.38
N ASP A 224 -17.94 -17.06 -9.14
CA ASP A 224 -19.25 -17.08 -8.47
C ASP A 224 -20.27 -16.22 -9.21
N ILE A 225 -19.89 -15.02 -9.64
CA ILE A 225 -20.74 -14.14 -10.45
C ILE A 225 -21.13 -14.82 -11.76
N ASN A 226 -20.23 -15.51 -12.43
CA ASN A 226 -20.50 -16.21 -13.67
C ASN A 226 -21.44 -17.41 -13.46
N GLN A 227 -21.30 -18.13 -12.34
CA GLN A 227 -22.25 -19.20 -11.96
C GLN A 227 -23.64 -18.64 -11.67
N LEU A 228 -23.73 -17.55 -10.90
CA LEU A 228 -25.00 -16.88 -10.60
C LEU A 228 -25.69 -16.37 -11.86
N LYS A 229 -24.96 -15.82 -12.84
CA LYS A 229 -25.52 -15.42 -14.13
C LYS A 229 -26.14 -16.59 -14.88
N LYS A 230 -25.41 -17.73 -14.96
CA LYS A 230 -25.94 -18.95 -15.62
C LYS A 230 -27.19 -19.46 -14.92
N THR A 231 -27.20 -19.50 -13.60
CA THR A 231 -28.35 -19.93 -12.82
C THR A 231 -29.55 -19.00 -13.05
N ASN A 232 -29.33 -17.70 -13.09
CA ASN A 232 -30.35 -16.70 -13.36
C ASN A 232 -30.95 -16.86 -14.78
N GLU A 233 -30.12 -17.13 -15.79
CA GLU A 233 -30.60 -17.42 -17.14
C GLU A 233 -31.48 -18.69 -17.21
N LEU A 234 -31.11 -19.74 -16.47
CA LEU A 234 -31.91 -20.96 -16.40
C LEU A 234 -33.26 -20.70 -15.72
N LEU A 235 -33.27 -19.99 -14.60
CA LEU A 235 -34.49 -19.62 -13.88
C LEU A 235 -35.42 -18.74 -14.74
N LEU A 236 -34.87 -17.80 -15.51
CA LEU A 236 -35.66 -16.97 -16.42
C LEU A 236 -36.34 -17.81 -17.53
N ARG A 237 -35.63 -18.82 -18.08
CA ARG A 237 -36.24 -19.77 -19.05
C ARG A 237 -37.36 -20.59 -18.42
N GLU A 238 -37.12 -21.11 -17.22
CA GLU A 238 -38.14 -21.89 -16.49
C GLU A 238 -39.40 -21.06 -16.16
N ILE A 239 -39.18 -19.79 -15.75
CA ILE A 239 -40.32 -18.85 -15.55
C ILE A 239 -41.07 -18.59 -16.85
N ALA A 240 -40.39 -18.46 -17.97
CA ALA A 240 -41.03 -18.27 -19.27
C ALA A 240 -41.85 -19.49 -19.69
N ASP A 241 -41.28 -20.70 -19.50
CA ASP A 241 -42.00 -21.96 -19.77
C ASP A 241 -43.24 -22.15 -18.86
N LEU A 242 -43.13 -21.82 -17.57
CA LEU A 242 -44.25 -21.88 -16.64
C LEU A 242 -45.36 -20.87 -16.97
N LYS A 243 -44.98 -19.65 -17.42
CA LYS A 243 -45.94 -18.66 -17.89
C LYS A 243 -46.71 -19.14 -19.12
N ALA A 244 -46.00 -19.70 -20.11
CA ALA A 244 -46.62 -20.25 -21.31
C ALA A 244 -47.62 -21.38 -20.96
N LYS A 245 -47.25 -22.30 -20.04
CA LYS A 245 -48.14 -23.36 -19.55
C LYS A 245 -49.36 -22.82 -18.80
N LEU A 246 -49.24 -21.71 -18.09
CA LEU A 246 -50.33 -21.08 -17.37
C LEU A 246 -51.33 -20.40 -18.31
N GLU A 247 -50.85 -19.83 -19.42
CA GLU A 247 -51.70 -19.23 -20.46
C GLU A 247 -52.49 -20.27 -21.26
N ASP A 248 -51.92 -21.48 -21.44
CA ASP A 248 -52.58 -22.62 -22.12
C ASP A 248 -53.58 -23.36 -21.24
N THR A 249 -53.69 -23.10 -19.93
CA THR A 249 -54.68 -23.73 -19.06
C THR A 249 -56.05 -23.09 -19.30
N PRO A 250 -57.09 -23.89 -19.65
CA PRO A 250 -58.45 -23.36 -19.83
C PRO A 250 -58.96 -22.75 -18.54
N LYS A 251 -59.43 -21.52 -18.62
CA LYS A 251 -60.05 -20.86 -17.45
C LYS A 251 -61.24 -21.70 -16.96
N PRO A 252 -61.34 -21.97 -15.64
CA PRO A 252 -62.51 -22.69 -15.12
C PRO A 252 -63.75 -21.90 -15.47
N GLU A 253 -64.76 -22.61 -16.12
CA GLU A 253 -66.07 -22.05 -16.32
C GLU A 253 -66.68 -21.83 -14.93
N ILE A 254 -66.92 -20.58 -14.61
CA ILE A 254 -67.74 -20.26 -13.42
C ILE A 254 -69.18 -20.54 -13.78
N ILE A 255 -69.66 -21.70 -13.37
CA ILE A 255 -71.13 -22.03 -13.41
C ILE A 255 -71.72 -21.20 -12.26
N LEU A 256 -72.51 -20.20 -12.62
CA LEU A 256 -73.37 -19.43 -11.72
C LEU A 256 -74.66 -20.18 -11.42
#